data_2fec1407c341485480da5730b18313db
#
_entry.id   2fec1407c341485480da5730b18313db
#
_cell.length_a   1.000
_cell.length_b   1.000
_cell.length_c   1.000
_cell.angle_alpha   90.00
_cell.angle_beta   90.00
_cell.angle_gamma   90.00
#
_symmetry.space_group_name_H-M   'P 1'
#
loop_
_entity.id
_entity.type
_entity.pdbx_description
1 polymer ?
#
loop_
_entity_poly.entity_id
_entity_poly.type
_entity_poly.pdbx_seq_one_letter_code
_entity_poly.pdbx_strand_id
1 'polypeptide(L)'
;MRVIRTIHPLGHGGFFTEELCDATECYNVVYDCGTRNGTILLEREINKAFNRKQSVDLLFISHFDRDHVSGLKELTRRNLLNSSTKVVMPFHYPSYFVILNPFLYAYYEQCMLILRSTGATIVEVEEQNPFEDEYGRYLDRPHASDVSFEQLGGSIPSASRITLSPKWIYIPFNLNDSNIFVARFEDEEKRQLGMDINDMSPMDLEQNADIIRGIYQLMGKKNARSFNINSNSLIVVSMPAGDVDSCYTTIAQRKYAVDAATAVYTGDAYLKDFTNGSLPFGYYSALKRVLSKYVHYPVGLFQIPHHGSNNNYDFQLMNEAGLCQFAFCCQDDRDRMQGTTRNVCNDLGGIAKVMLHVVDENGGSEILQEIYG
;
A
#
# COMPACT_ATOMS: atom_id res chain seq x y z
N MET A 1 -18.30 14.71 12.44
CA MET A 1 -17.89 13.98 11.22
C MET A 1 -18.24 12.49 11.39
N ARG A 2 -18.59 11.81 10.32
CA ARG A 2 -18.78 10.35 10.29
C ARG A 2 -17.85 9.76 9.25
N VAL A 3 -17.11 8.72 9.60
CA VAL A 3 -16.31 7.95 8.65
C VAL A 3 -16.79 6.50 8.61
N ILE A 4 -17.02 6.00 7.41
CA ILE A 4 -17.30 4.59 7.16
C ILE A 4 -16.15 4.01 6.38
N ARG A 5 -15.45 3.08 6.99
CA ARG A 5 -14.35 2.34 6.38
C ARG A 5 -14.80 0.92 6.06
N THR A 6 -14.58 0.46 4.84
CA THR A 6 -14.94 -0.89 4.41
C THR A 6 -13.75 -1.60 3.80
N ILE A 7 -13.44 -2.78 4.31
CA ILE A 7 -12.52 -3.73 3.69
C ILE A 7 -13.39 -4.71 2.91
N HIS A 8 -13.35 -4.61 1.57
CA HIS A 8 -14.24 -5.37 0.71
C HIS A 8 -13.81 -6.83 0.54
N PRO A 9 -14.76 -7.78 0.51
CA PRO A 9 -14.48 -9.21 0.44
C PRO A 9 -14.15 -9.64 -1.00
N LEU A 10 -12.92 -9.40 -1.42
CA LEU A 10 -12.41 -9.75 -2.74
C LEU A 10 -11.48 -10.98 -2.75
N GLY A 11 -11.19 -11.56 -1.58
CA GLY A 11 -10.19 -12.61 -1.47
C GLY A 11 -8.79 -12.10 -1.76
N HIS A 12 -8.09 -12.71 -2.71
CA HIS A 12 -6.74 -12.32 -3.08
C HIS A 12 -6.74 -11.00 -3.86
N GLY A 13 -6.43 -9.91 -3.17
CA GLY A 13 -6.43 -8.56 -3.73
C GLY A 13 -6.60 -7.47 -2.68
N GLY A 14 -6.72 -6.23 -3.15
CA GLY A 14 -6.94 -5.05 -2.32
C GLY A 14 -8.06 -4.16 -2.87
N PHE A 15 -9.09 -3.91 -2.05
CA PHE A 15 -10.08 -2.88 -2.30
C PHE A 15 -10.63 -2.41 -0.97
N PHE A 16 -10.17 -1.24 -0.53
CA PHE A 16 -10.58 -0.65 0.73
C PHE A 16 -11.14 0.74 0.46
N THR A 17 -12.29 1.04 1.05
CA THR A 17 -12.95 2.33 0.86
C THR A 17 -13.16 3.04 2.18
N GLU A 18 -13.07 4.37 2.15
CA GLU A 18 -13.47 5.23 3.26
C GLU A 18 -14.40 6.32 2.73
N GLU A 19 -15.58 6.43 3.31
CA GLU A 19 -16.52 7.53 3.10
C GLU A 19 -16.44 8.46 4.32
N LEU A 20 -16.00 9.69 4.10
CA LEU A 20 -15.85 10.70 5.13
C LEU A 20 -16.90 11.78 4.91
N CYS A 21 -17.87 11.88 5.80
CA CYS A 21 -18.92 12.89 5.70
C CYS A 21 -18.96 13.77 6.93
N ASP A 22 -19.04 15.08 6.74
CA ASP A 22 -19.45 16.03 7.74
C ASP A 22 -20.81 16.65 7.37
N ALA A 23 -21.17 17.80 7.94
CA ALA A 23 -22.45 18.44 7.68
C ALA A 23 -22.58 19.01 6.24
N THR A 24 -21.47 19.26 5.56
CA THR A 24 -21.43 20.02 4.29
C THR A 24 -20.82 19.24 3.14
N GLU A 25 -19.90 18.34 3.41
CA GLU A 25 -19.08 17.67 2.40
C GLU A 25 -18.92 16.18 2.70
N CYS A 26 -18.82 15.39 1.63
CA CYS A 26 -18.46 13.97 1.70
C CYS A 26 -17.33 13.69 0.74
N TYR A 27 -16.31 12.98 1.21
CA TYR A 27 -15.17 12.52 0.43
C TYR A 27 -15.17 11.00 0.36
N ASN A 28 -14.83 10.47 -0.82
CA ASN A 28 -14.66 9.05 -1.06
C ASN A 28 -13.19 8.74 -1.31
N VAL A 29 -12.61 7.96 -0.44
CA VAL A 29 -11.21 7.55 -0.52
C VAL A 29 -11.13 6.06 -0.80
N VAL A 30 -10.23 5.68 -1.68
CA VAL A 30 -9.95 4.29 -2.04
C VAL A 30 -8.48 3.99 -1.81
N TYR A 31 -8.18 2.85 -1.22
CA TYR A 31 -6.84 2.27 -1.20
C TYR A 31 -6.88 0.95 -1.96
N ASP A 32 -6.16 0.90 -3.08
CA ASP A 32 -6.16 -0.15 -4.08
C ASP A 32 -7.55 -0.44 -4.68
N CYS A 33 -7.60 -1.08 -5.81
CA CYS A 33 -8.82 -1.60 -6.41
C CYS A 33 -8.47 -2.76 -7.36
N GLY A 34 -8.35 -3.96 -6.82
CA GLY A 34 -8.00 -5.11 -7.64
C GLY A 34 -8.23 -6.45 -6.96
N THR A 35 -8.27 -7.51 -7.78
CA THR A 35 -8.37 -8.90 -7.31
C THR A 35 -7.89 -9.88 -8.38
N ARG A 36 -7.44 -11.07 -7.95
CA ARG A 36 -7.21 -12.24 -8.83
C ARG A 36 -8.49 -13.06 -9.04
N ASN A 37 -9.54 -12.83 -8.28
CA ASN A 37 -10.76 -13.64 -8.26
C ASN A 37 -11.80 -13.30 -9.33
N GLY A 38 -11.41 -12.47 -10.30
CA GLY A 38 -12.18 -12.17 -11.48
C GLY A 38 -13.00 -10.88 -11.40
N THR A 39 -13.37 -10.39 -12.57
CA THR A 39 -14.00 -9.07 -12.75
C THR A 39 -15.39 -8.97 -12.15
N ILE A 40 -16.18 -10.05 -12.16
CA ILE A 40 -17.56 -10.06 -11.67
C ILE A 40 -17.63 -9.75 -10.16
N LEU A 41 -16.72 -10.34 -9.38
CA LEU A 41 -16.64 -10.09 -7.96
C LEU A 41 -16.26 -8.62 -7.68
N LEU A 42 -15.25 -8.14 -8.38
CA LEU A 42 -14.79 -6.75 -8.27
C LEU A 42 -15.88 -5.76 -8.65
N GLU A 43 -16.58 -5.98 -9.78
CA GLU A 43 -17.70 -5.15 -10.23
C GLU A 43 -18.84 -5.11 -9.20
N ARG A 44 -19.14 -6.23 -8.57
CA ARG A 44 -20.14 -6.31 -7.49
C ARG A 44 -19.76 -5.42 -6.31
N GLU A 45 -18.51 -5.50 -5.85
CA GLU A 45 -18.04 -4.71 -4.71
C GLU A 45 -17.92 -3.21 -5.04
N ILE A 46 -17.46 -2.87 -6.26
CA ILE A 46 -17.48 -1.48 -6.75
C ILE A 46 -18.93 -0.94 -6.79
N ASN A 47 -19.89 -1.75 -7.28
CA ASN A 47 -21.32 -1.35 -7.26
C ASN A 47 -21.84 -1.09 -5.84
N LYS A 48 -21.43 -1.93 -4.89
CA LYS A 48 -21.83 -1.79 -3.49
C LYS A 48 -21.25 -0.51 -2.88
N ALA A 49 -19.95 -0.24 -3.13
CA ALA A 49 -19.26 0.94 -2.62
C ALA A 49 -19.79 2.25 -3.22
N PHE A 50 -20.08 2.26 -4.54
CA PHE A 50 -20.41 3.49 -5.29
C PHE A 50 -21.82 3.45 -5.92
N ASN A 51 -22.84 2.99 -5.18
CA ASN A 51 -24.20 2.87 -5.69
C ASN A 51 -24.90 4.23 -5.93
N ARG A 52 -24.40 5.33 -5.37
CA ARG A 52 -24.99 6.68 -5.41
C ARG A 52 -24.34 7.64 -6.40
N LYS A 53 -23.60 7.16 -7.40
CA LYS A 53 -22.88 7.97 -8.41
C LYS A 53 -21.87 8.98 -7.81
N GLN A 54 -21.27 8.64 -6.70
CA GLN A 54 -20.19 9.44 -6.11
C GLN A 54 -18.88 9.12 -6.85
N SER A 55 -18.06 10.14 -7.13
CA SER A 55 -16.69 9.93 -7.64
C SER A 55 -15.75 9.58 -6.51
N VAL A 56 -14.60 9.01 -6.86
CA VAL A 56 -13.46 8.86 -5.96
C VAL A 56 -12.72 10.21 -5.91
N ASP A 57 -12.58 10.76 -4.72
CA ASP A 57 -11.82 12.00 -4.51
C ASP A 57 -10.32 11.71 -4.39
N LEU A 58 -9.96 10.66 -3.64
CA LEU A 58 -8.58 10.28 -3.39
C LEU A 58 -8.41 8.77 -3.57
N LEU A 59 -7.53 8.40 -4.51
CA LEU A 59 -7.14 7.01 -4.76
C LEU A 59 -5.68 6.82 -4.36
N PHE A 60 -5.41 5.93 -3.41
CA PHE A 60 -4.08 5.44 -3.13
C PHE A 60 -3.83 4.15 -3.90
N ILE A 61 -2.72 4.06 -4.59
CA ILE A 61 -2.23 2.83 -5.22
C ILE A 61 -1.00 2.38 -4.43
N SER A 62 -1.09 1.19 -3.84
CA SER A 62 0.05 0.63 -3.11
C SER A 62 1.19 0.27 -4.04
N HIS A 63 0.90 -0.49 -5.09
CA HIS A 63 1.81 -0.90 -6.16
C HIS A 63 1.02 -1.35 -7.38
N PHE A 64 1.70 -1.74 -8.46
CA PHE A 64 1.05 -2.01 -9.75
C PHE A 64 0.85 -3.51 -10.05
N ASP A 65 0.76 -4.37 -9.05
CA ASP A 65 0.35 -5.75 -9.28
C ASP A 65 -1.14 -5.84 -9.62
N ARG A 66 -1.49 -6.83 -10.44
CA ARG A 66 -2.84 -6.96 -11.01
C ARG A 66 -3.94 -7.04 -9.94
N ASP A 67 -3.66 -7.69 -8.85
CA ASP A 67 -4.61 -7.87 -7.75
C ASP A 67 -4.79 -6.60 -6.89
N HIS A 68 -4.04 -5.54 -7.18
CA HIS A 68 -4.18 -4.23 -6.55
C HIS A 68 -4.73 -3.15 -7.49
N VAL A 69 -4.58 -3.30 -8.83
CA VAL A 69 -4.99 -2.26 -9.78
C VAL A 69 -5.89 -2.73 -10.92
N SER A 70 -6.33 -3.99 -10.93
CA SER A 70 -7.18 -4.52 -12.02
C SER A 70 -8.54 -3.81 -12.15
N GLY A 71 -9.00 -3.14 -11.11
CA GLY A 71 -10.25 -2.36 -11.07
C GLY A 71 -10.16 -0.95 -11.68
N LEU A 72 -8.98 -0.44 -11.99
CA LEU A 72 -8.82 0.91 -12.56
C LEU A 72 -9.66 1.11 -13.81
N LYS A 73 -9.68 0.11 -14.69
CA LYS A 73 -10.49 0.13 -15.92
C LYS A 73 -11.98 0.25 -15.61
N GLU A 74 -12.46 -0.45 -14.59
CA GLU A 74 -13.88 -0.43 -14.19
C GLU A 74 -14.24 0.89 -13.51
N LEU A 75 -13.41 1.41 -12.62
CA LEU A 75 -13.60 2.71 -12.00
C LEU A 75 -13.67 3.82 -13.07
N THR A 76 -12.78 3.77 -14.07
CA THR A 76 -12.78 4.71 -15.21
C THR A 76 -14.03 4.57 -16.07
N ARG A 77 -14.40 3.33 -16.46
CA ARG A 77 -15.60 3.05 -17.26
C ARG A 77 -16.88 3.60 -16.63
N ARG A 78 -16.95 3.63 -15.31
CA ARG A 78 -18.08 4.18 -14.53
C ARG A 78 -17.97 5.67 -14.27
N ASN A 79 -16.93 6.33 -14.76
CA ASN A 79 -16.64 7.74 -14.47
C ASN A 79 -16.49 8.03 -12.95
N LEU A 80 -16.03 7.04 -12.19
CA LEU A 80 -15.71 7.20 -10.77
C LEU A 80 -14.35 7.88 -10.59
N LEU A 81 -13.43 7.70 -11.55
CA LEU A 81 -12.18 8.48 -11.66
C LEU A 81 -12.38 9.56 -12.74
N ASN A 82 -12.05 10.79 -12.41
CA ASN A 82 -12.20 11.95 -13.28
C ASN A 82 -11.19 13.06 -12.92
N SER A 83 -11.32 14.23 -13.52
CA SER A 83 -10.39 15.35 -13.32
C SER A 83 -10.35 15.92 -11.89
N SER A 84 -11.33 15.62 -11.04
CA SER A 84 -11.30 16.01 -9.64
C SER A 84 -10.57 14.98 -8.75
N THR A 85 -10.33 13.77 -9.26
CA THR A 85 -9.65 12.70 -8.51
C THR A 85 -8.17 13.02 -8.35
N LYS A 86 -7.65 12.82 -7.13
CA LYS A 86 -6.21 12.78 -6.85
C LYS A 86 -5.78 11.31 -6.72
N VAL A 87 -4.75 10.91 -7.46
CA VAL A 87 -4.17 9.55 -7.41
C VAL A 87 -2.80 9.64 -6.77
N VAL A 88 -2.66 9.10 -5.58
CA VAL A 88 -1.41 9.07 -4.81
C VAL A 88 -0.79 7.69 -4.94
N MET A 89 0.43 7.65 -5.45
CA MET A 89 1.13 6.40 -5.73
C MET A 89 2.62 6.52 -5.36
N PRO A 90 3.33 5.42 -5.16
CA PRO A 90 4.76 5.49 -4.91
C PRO A 90 5.48 5.99 -6.16
N PHE A 91 6.48 6.86 -5.98
CA PHE A 91 7.41 7.20 -7.05
C PHE A 91 8.19 5.96 -7.43
N HIS A 92 8.29 5.70 -8.74
CA HIS A 92 9.07 4.61 -9.28
C HIS A 92 9.92 5.10 -10.45
N TYR A 93 11.18 4.74 -10.47
CA TYR A 93 11.97 4.88 -11.68
C TYR A 93 11.42 3.93 -12.77
N PRO A 94 11.19 4.39 -13.99
CA PRO A 94 10.72 3.53 -15.09
C PRO A 94 11.62 2.30 -15.28
N SER A 95 12.93 2.46 -15.20
CA SER A 95 13.93 1.40 -15.22
C SER A 95 13.65 0.28 -14.22
N TYR A 96 13.08 0.59 -13.07
CA TYR A 96 12.75 -0.38 -12.04
C TYR A 96 11.78 -1.47 -12.52
N PHE A 97 10.72 -1.09 -13.22
CA PHE A 97 9.74 -2.06 -13.74
C PHE A 97 10.33 -2.90 -14.86
N VAL A 98 11.17 -2.30 -15.71
CA VAL A 98 11.84 -3.02 -16.80
C VAL A 98 12.80 -4.07 -16.24
N ILE A 99 13.55 -3.71 -15.20
CA ILE A 99 14.46 -4.61 -14.50
C ILE A 99 13.73 -5.82 -13.93
N LEU A 100 12.59 -5.59 -13.29
CA LEU A 100 11.83 -6.65 -12.65
C LEU A 100 11.20 -7.59 -13.67
N ASN A 101 10.51 -7.05 -14.65
CA ASN A 101 9.86 -7.82 -15.70
C ASN A 101 9.31 -6.89 -16.79
N PRO A 102 9.70 -7.05 -18.07
CA PRO A 102 9.13 -6.24 -19.17
C PRO A 102 7.61 -6.28 -19.28
N PHE A 103 6.98 -7.41 -18.90
CA PHE A 103 5.49 -7.50 -18.87
C PHE A 103 4.88 -6.65 -17.76
N LEU A 104 5.54 -6.49 -16.62
CA LEU A 104 5.11 -5.59 -15.55
C LEU A 104 5.22 -4.14 -16.00
N TYR A 105 6.27 -3.78 -16.72
CA TYR A 105 6.40 -2.44 -17.31
C TYR A 105 5.26 -2.14 -18.28
N ALA A 106 4.96 -3.04 -19.19
CA ALA A 106 3.85 -2.89 -20.13
C ALA A 106 2.50 -2.75 -19.41
N TYR A 107 2.31 -3.47 -18.32
CA TYR A 107 1.09 -3.38 -17.51
C TYR A 107 1.03 -2.07 -16.72
N TYR A 108 2.14 -1.63 -16.14
CA TYR A 108 2.27 -0.31 -15.51
C TYR A 108 1.92 0.81 -16.48
N GLU A 109 2.51 0.81 -17.69
CA GLU A 109 2.22 1.81 -18.72
C GLU A 109 0.73 1.81 -19.10
N GLN A 110 0.12 0.63 -19.21
CA GLN A 110 -1.32 0.52 -19.44
C GLN A 110 -2.14 1.15 -18.31
N CYS A 111 -1.78 0.91 -17.06
CA CYS A 111 -2.44 1.54 -15.90
C CYS A 111 -2.26 3.07 -15.93
N MET A 112 -1.06 3.55 -16.24
CA MET A 112 -0.79 4.98 -16.34
C MET A 112 -1.56 5.66 -17.49
N LEU A 113 -1.72 4.99 -18.63
CA LEU A 113 -2.56 5.47 -19.73
C LEU A 113 -4.03 5.58 -19.31
N ILE A 114 -4.55 4.58 -18.59
CA ILE A 114 -5.92 4.62 -18.03
C ILE A 114 -6.06 5.82 -17.10
N LEU A 115 -5.18 5.99 -16.13
CA LEU A 115 -5.23 7.09 -15.16
C LEU A 115 -5.15 8.46 -15.85
N ARG A 116 -4.20 8.65 -16.75
CA ARG A 116 -4.05 9.90 -17.53
C ARG A 116 -5.30 10.21 -18.37
N SER A 117 -5.97 9.19 -18.92
CA SER A 117 -7.18 9.37 -19.71
C SER A 117 -8.37 9.91 -18.92
N THR A 118 -8.37 9.78 -17.59
CA THR A 118 -9.43 10.32 -16.72
C THR A 118 -9.28 11.82 -16.46
N GLY A 119 -8.10 12.39 -16.71
CA GLY A 119 -7.73 13.74 -16.29
C GLY A 119 -7.39 13.86 -14.81
N ALA A 120 -7.32 12.75 -14.05
CA ALA A 120 -6.96 12.74 -12.65
C ALA A 120 -5.56 13.32 -12.41
N THR A 121 -5.38 13.99 -11.29
CA THR A 121 -4.07 14.50 -10.88
C THR A 121 -3.24 13.36 -10.27
N ILE A 122 -2.11 13.03 -10.88
CA ILE A 122 -1.17 12.06 -10.35
C ILE A 122 -0.26 12.74 -9.33
N VAL A 123 -0.10 12.12 -8.17
CA VAL A 123 0.75 12.56 -7.06
C VAL A 123 1.71 11.43 -6.72
N GLU A 124 2.98 11.67 -6.88
CA GLU A 124 4.03 10.69 -6.60
C GLU A 124 4.62 10.92 -5.21
N VAL A 125 4.67 9.87 -4.41
CA VAL A 125 5.31 9.90 -3.08
C VAL A 125 6.77 9.53 -3.24
N GLU A 126 7.66 10.48 -2.96
CA GLU A 126 9.11 10.27 -3.05
C GLU A 126 9.59 9.13 -2.16
N GLU A 127 10.63 8.43 -2.59
CA GLU A 127 11.24 7.38 -1.80
C GLU A 127 11.91 7.98 -0.56
N GLN A 128 11.72 7.31 0.56
CA GLN A 128 12.48 7.57 1.78
C GLN A 128 13.32 6.35 2.09
N ASN A 129 14.64 6.47 1.91
CA ASN A 129 15.54 5.42 2.33
C ASN A 129 15.47 5.26 3.86
N PRO A 130 15.03 4.11 4.39
CA PRO A 130 15.03 3.87 5.81
C PRO A 130 16.46 3.74 6.40
N PHE A 131 17.49 3.62 5.54
CA PHE A 131 18.89 3.35 5.93
C PHE A 131 19.80 4.45 5.37
N GLU A 132 19.84 5.60 6.02
CA GLU A 132 20.52 6.79 5.47
C GLU A 132 22.04 6.84 5.69
N ASP A 133 22.64 5.97 6.48
CA ASP A 133 24.09 5.90 6.58
C ASP A 133 24.64 4.47 6.44
N GLU A 134 25.95 4.37 6.16
CA GLU A 134 26.68 3.11 6.02
C GLU A 134 26.65 2.24 7.31
N TYR A 135 26.24 2.82 8.44
CA TYR A 135 26.09 2.15 9.73
C TYR A 135 24.65 1.76 10.04
N GLY A 136 23.70 1.99 9.11
CA GLY A 136 22.29 1.69 9.30
C GLY A 136 21.60 2.58 10.32
N ARG A 137 22.17 3.76 10.61
CA ARG A 137 21.52 4.74 11.48
C ARG A 137 20.45 5.47 10.68
N TYR A 138 19.29 5.53 11.26
CA TYR A 138 18.17 6.26 10.69
C TYR A 138 18.39 7.77 10.88
N LEU A 139 18.43 8.53 9.85
CA LEU A 139 18.45 9.98 9.98
C LEU A 139 17.06 10.49 10.38
N ASP A 140 17.04 11.31 11.42
CA ASP A 140 15.88 12.06 11.85
C ASP A 140 15.65 13.23 10.87
N ARG A 141 15.12 12.97 9.69
CA ARG A 141 14.70 14.06 8.80
C ARG A 141 13.30 14.51 9.16
N PRO A 142 13.13 15.74 9.62
CA PRO A 142 11.83 16.34 9.88
C PRO A 142 11.28 16.98 8.59
N HIS A 143 10.91 16.22 7.56
CA HIS A 143 10.37 16.81 6.33
C HIS A 143 9.03 16.22 5.92
N ALA A 144 8.21 15.86 6.89
CA ALA A 144 6.80 15.73 6.62
C ALA A 144 6.25 17.14 6.34
N SER A 145 5.87 17.41 5.12
CA SER A 145 5.11 18.62 4.77
C SER A 145 3.63 18.39 5.07
N ASP A 146 2.96 19.40 5.61
CA ASP A 146 1.50 19.42 5.63
C ASP A 146 1.01 19.88 4.25
N VAL A 147 0.21 19.06 3.58
CA VAL A 147 -0.32 19.33 2.25
C VAL A 147 -1.84 19.22 2.30
N SER A 148 -2.56 20.29 1.93
CA SER A 148 -4.01 20.18 1.80
C SER A 148 -4.40 19.40 0.55
N PHE A 149 -5.60 18.83 0.55
CA PHE A 149 -6.12 18.07 -0.60
C PHE A 149 -6.10 18.89 -1.89
N GLU A 150 -6.42 20.18 -1.81
CA GLU A 150 -6.45 21.09 -2.96
C GLU A 150 -5.06 21.31 -3.55
N GLN A 151 -4.03 21.29 -2.70
CA GLN A 151 -2.62 21.51 -3.09
C GLN A 151 -1.94 20.25 -3.61
N LEU A 152 -2.59 19.06 -3.49
CA LEU A 152 -2.01 17.82 -3.99
C LEU A 152 -1.75 17.87 -5.50
N GLY A 153 -0.50 17.61 -5.88
CA GLY A 153 -0.06 17.51 -7.27
C GLY A 153 1.45 17.32 -7.38
N GLY A 154 1.90 16.73 -8.48
CA GLY A 154 3.32 16.48 -8.73
C GLY A 154 3.93 15.47 -7.78
N SER A 155 4.97 15.85 -7.04
CA SER A 155 5.67 14.99 -6.09
C SER A 155 5.53 15.52 -4.67
N ILE A 156 5.41 14.61 -3.69
CA ILE A 156 5.41 14.92 -2.27
C ILE A 156 6.40 14.01 -1.52
N PRO A 157 7.09 14.52 -0.48
CA PRO A 157 7.95 13.70 0.35
C PRO A 157 7.18 12.55 1.01
N SER A 158 7.84 11.41 1.20
CA SER A 158 7.34 10.34 2.07
C SER A 158 7.06 10.88 3.47
N ALA A 159 6.02 10.37 4.13
CA ALA A 159 5.52 10.83 5.43
C ALA A 159 4.85 12.24 5.42
N SER A 160 4.55 12.81 4.26
CA SER A 160 3.74 14.03 4.18
C SER A 160 2.34 13.79 4.74
N ARG A 161 1.81 14.80 5.47
CA ARG A 161 0.45 14.74 6.01
C ARG A 161 -0.52 15.34 5.00
N ILE A 162 -1.34 14.52 4.40
CA ILE A 162 -2.41 14.94 3.49
C ILE A 162 -3.66 15.23 4.32
N THR A 163 -4.05 16.49 4.40
CA THR A 163 -5.28 16.91 5.08
C THR A 163 -6.43 16.89 4.08
N LEU A 164 -7.31 15.91 4.18
CA LEU A 164 -8.50 15.80 3.33
C LEU A 164 -9.66 16.64 3.87
N SER A 165 -9.82 16.65 5.18
CA SER A 165 -10.71 17.55 5.92
C SER A 165 -10.01 18.03 7.18
N PRO A 166 -10.48 19.10 7.84
CA PRO A 166 -9.89 19.57 9.11
C PRO A 166 -9.84 18.49 10.20
N LYS A 167 -10.62 17.45 10.06
CA LYS A 167 -10.75 16.37 11.05
C LYS A 167 -10.10 15.05 10.64
N TRP A 168 -9.55 14.93 9.40
CA TRP A 168 -9.01 13.67 8.91
C TRP A 168 -7.77 13.83 8.04
N ILE A 169 -6.79 12.99 8.29
CA ILE A 169 -5.50 13.04 7.61
C ILE A 169 -5.09 11.65 7.10
N TYR A 170 -4.31 11.67 6.01
CA TYR A 170 -3.62 10.52 5.45
C TYR A 170 -2.12 10.77 5.44
N ILE A 171 -1.35 9.74 5.75
CA ILE A 171 0.12 9.83 5.74
C ILE A 171 0.65 8.67 4.89
N PRO A 172 1.05 8.93 3.63
CA PRO A 172 1.66 7.91 2.79
C PRO A 172 3.16 7.77 3.08
N PHE A 173 3.64 6.53 3.13
CA PHE A 173 5.04 6.19 3.27
C PHE A 173 5.50 5.35 2.07
N ASN A 174 6.51 5.84 1.36
CA ASN A 174 7.24 5.09 0.36
C ASN A 174 8.62 4.75 0.95
N LEU A 175 8.69 3.63 1.69
CA LEU A 175 9.91 3.16 2.34
C LEU A 175 10.66 2.28 1.34
N ASN A 176 11.66 2.84 0.67
CA ASN A 176 12.43 2.13 -0.33
C ASN A 176 13.91 2.51 -0.28
N ASP A 177 14.78 1.55 -0.62
CA ASP A 177 16.21 1.74 -0.81
C ASP A 177 16.66 1.38 -2.24
N SER A 178 15.75 1.47 -3.20
CA SER A 178 16.01 1.06 -4.59
C SER A 178 17.06 1.91 -5.29
N ASN A 179 17.23 3.16 -4.89
CA ASN A 179 18.11 4.11 -5.55
C ASN A 179 19.55 3.60 -5.77
N ILE A 180 20.13 2.94 -4.77
CA ILE A 180 21.52 2.42 -4.88
C ILE A 180 21.57 1.24 -5.85
N PHE A 181 20.54 0.39 -5.84
CA PHE A 181 20.49 -0.75 -6.74
C PHE A 181 20.22 -0.31 -8.17
N VAL A 182 19.23 0.58 -8.36
CA VAL A 182 18.88 1.13 -9.67
C VAL A 182 20.07 1.83 -10.30
N ALA A 183 20.76 2.72 -9.58
CA ALA A 183 21.93 3.39 -10.11
C ALA A 183 23.05 2.42 -10.54
N ARG A 184 23.34 1.39 -9.72
CA ARG A 184 24.31 0.36 -10.08
C ARG A 184 23.87 -0.50 -11.24
N PHE A 185 22.57 -0.74 -11.36
CA PHE A 185 22.01 -1.49 -12.46
C PHE A 185 22.09 -0.70 -13.75
N GLU A 186 21.71 0.57 -13.72
CA GLU A 186 21.80 1.49 -14.87
C GLU A 186 23.25 1.64 -15.35
N ASP A 187 24.22 1.76 -14.43
CA ASP A 187 25.64 1.79 -14.77
C ASP A 187 26.11 0.50 -15.47
N GLU A 188 25.72 -0.66 -14.96
CA GLU A 188 26.10 -1.96 -15.52
C GLU A 188 25.42 -2.22 -16.87
N GLU A 189 24.16 -1.84 -16.98
CA GLU A 189 23.37 -1.96 -18.20
C GLU A 189 23.93 -1.04 -19.29
N LYS A 190 24.19 0.22 -18.99
CA LYS A 190 24.83 1.16 -19.90
C LYS A 190 26.21 0.66 -20.37
N ARG A 191 26.94 -0.01 -19.48
CA ARG A 191 28.23 -0.64 -19.81
C ARG A 191 28.08 -1.82 -20.77
N GLN A 192 27.02 -2.63 -20.65
CA GLN A 192 26.84 -3.83 -21.47
C GLN A 192 26.08 -3.55 -22.77
N LEU A 193 25.12 -2.66 -22.76
CA LEU A 193 24.25 -2.36 -23.90
C LEU A 193 24.65 -1.06 -24.64
N GLY A 194 25.49 -0.23 -24.01
CA GLY A 194 25.93 1.05 -24.58
C GLY A 194 24.84 2.13 -24.66
N MET A 195 23.70 1.92 -24.00
CA MET A 195 22.51 2.74 -24.06
C MET A 195 21.89 2.83 -22.64
N ASP A 196 21.25 3.94 -22.31
CA ASP A 196 20.54 4.09 -21.05
C ASP A 196 19.16 3.43 -21.16
N ILE A 197 18.78 2.62 -20.16
CA ILE A 197 17.49 1.90 -20.16
C ILE A 197 16.30 2.85 -20.25
N ASN A 198 16.43 4.06 -19.71
CA ASN A 198 15.40 5.09 -19.76
C ASN A 198 15.20 5.67 -21.18
N ASP A 199 16.19 5.51 -22.06
CA ASP A 199 16.15 5.94 -23.46
C ASP A 199 15.71 4.81 -24.40
N MET A 200 15.50 3.59 -23.90
CA MET A 200 15.11 2.42 -24.71
C MET A 200 13.66 2.48 -25.12
N SER A 201 13.41 2.23 -26.40
CA SER A 201 12.04 1.96 -26.87
C SER A 201 11.54 0.60 -26.35
N PRO A 202 10.21 0.34 -26.33
CA PRO A 202 9.67 -0.98 -26.00
C PRO A 202 10.28 -2.12 -26.81
N MET A 203 10.63 -1.86 -28.06
CA MET A 203 11.26 -2.85 -28.96
C MET A 203 12.71 -3.12 -28.55
N ASP A 204 13.47 -2.09 -28.16
CA ASP A 204 14.83 -2.26 -27.65
C ASP A 204 14.85 -3.06 -26.35
N LEU A 205 13.88 -2.81 -25.46
CA LEU A 205 13.72 -3.56 -24.21
C LEU A 205 13.41 -5.04 -24.48
N GLU A 206 12.53 -5.35 -25.43
CA GLU A 206 12.21 -6.72 -25.81
C GLU A 206 13.41 -7.44 -26.43
N GLN A 207 14.15 -6.77 -27.31
CA GLN A 207 15.34 -7.35 -27.97
C GLN A 207 16.48 -7.61 -26.96
N ASN A 208 16.60 -6.80 -25.92
CA ASN A 208 17.67 -6.90 -24.92
C ASN A 208 17.20 -7.59 -23.62
N ALA A 209 15.97 -8.12 -23.56
CA ALA A 209 15.38 -8.65 -22.33
C ALA A 209 16.23 -9.72 -21.64
N ASP A 210 16.92 -10.58 -22.38
CA ASP A 210 17.77 -11.63 -21.81
C ASP A 210 19.08 -11.06 -21.18
N ILE A 211 19.64 -10.02 -21.78
CA ILE A 211 20.82 -9.34 -21.23
C ILE A 211 20.41 -8.60 -19.95
N ILE A 212 19.31 -7.85 -20.01
CA ILE A 212 18.74 -7.11 -18.86
C ILE A 212 18.47 -8.08 -17.70
N ARG A 213 17.82 -9.22 -17.99
CA ARG A 213 17.56 -10.27 -17.01
C ARG A 213 18.86 -10.88 -16.44
N GLY A 214 19.88 -11.06 -17.29
CA GLY A 214 21.19 -11.55 -16.88
C GLY A 214 21.89 -10.60 -15.91
N ILE A 215 21.86 -9.30 -16.17
CA ILE A 215 22.40 -8.25 -15.28
C ILE A 215 21.67 -8.29 -13.93
N TYR A 216 20.34 -8.35 -13.96
CA TYR A 216 19.52 -8.45 -12.76
C TYR A 216 19.87 -9.67 -11.90
N GLN A 217 20.01 -10.85 -12.52
CA GLN A 217 20.34 -12.08 -11.81
C GLN A 217 21.74 -12.04 -11.20
N LEU A 218 22.70 -11.43 -11.88
CA LEU A 218 24.07 -11.27 -11.38
C LEU A 218 24.12 -10.33 -10.17
N MET A 219 23.37 -9.25 -10.21
CA MET A 219 23.31 -8.27 -9.14
C MET A 219 22.49 -8.76 -7.96
N GLY A 220 21.36 -9.41 -8.20
CA GLY A 220 20.51 -10.00 -7.16
C GLY A 220 21.17 -11.11 -6.36
N LYS A 221 22.07 -11.90 -6.98
CA LYS A 221 22.88 -12.91 -6.28
C LYS A 221 23.94 -12.32 -5.34
N LYS A 222 24.42 -11.11 -5.62
CA LYS A 222 25.44 -10.44 -4.81
C LYS A 222 24.85 -9.68 -3.62
N ASN A 223 23.59 -9.24 -3.75
CA ASN A 223 22.85 -8.55 -2.70
C ASN A 223 21.72 -9.48 -2.28
N ALA A 224 21.86 -10.18 -1.16
CA ALA A 224 20.91 -11.19 -0.65
C ALA A 224 19.51 -10.63 -0.28
N ARG A 225 19.19 -9.42 -0.68
CA ARG A 225 17.86 -8.79 -0.54
C ARG A 225 17.08 -9.07 -1.81
N SER A 226 15.94 -9.73 -1.66
CA SER A 226 15.03 -9.97 -2.78
C SER A 226 14.48 -8.63 -3.25
N PHE A 227 14.99 -8.14 -4.35
CA PHE A 227 14.37 -7.03 -5.06
C PHE A 227 13.02 -7.52 -5.56
N ASN A 228 11.96 -7.00 -5.00
CA ASN A 228 10.60 -7.37 -5.37
C ASN A 228 9.78 -6.08 -5.49
N ILE A 229 8.93 -5.99 -6.51
CA ILE A 229 8.01 -4.87 -6.70
C ILE A 229 7.15 -4.62 -5.46
N ASN A 230 6.86 -5.68 -4.72
CA ASN A 230 6.07 -5.64 -3.49
C ASN A 230 6.81 -4.89 -2.36
N SER A 231 8.14 -4.83 -2.38
CA SER A 231 8.90 -4.10 -1.36
C SER A 231 8.65 -2.58 -1.43
N ASN A 232 8.21 -2.08 -2.56
CA ASN A 232 7.92 -0.67 -2.81
C ASN A 232 6.44 -0.33 -2.64
N SER A 233 5.66 -1.15 -1.98
CA SER A 233 4.25 -0.83 -1.71
C SER A 233 4.14 0.44 -0.87
N LEU A 234 3.30 1.37 -1.34
CA LEU A 234 2.94 2.56 -0.57
C LEU A 234 2.16 2.15 0.67
N ILE A 235 2.70 2.45 1.83
CA ILE A 235 2.01 2.27 3.11
C ILE A 235 1.23 3.54 3.39
N VAL A 236 -0.03 3.43 3.79
CA VAL A 236 -0.85 4.60 4.12
C VAL A 236 -1.45 4.47 5.51
N VAL A 237 -1.25 5.50 6.31
CA VAL A 237 -1.95 5.68 7.58
C VAL A 237 -3.15 6.59 7.35
N SER A 238 -4.33 6.14 7.73
CA SER A 238 -5.57 6.90 7.75
C SER A 238 -5.98 7.12 9.20
N MET A 239 -6.11 8.38 9.61
CA MET A 239 -6.36 8.69 11.01
C MET A 239 -7.12 10.01 11.23
N PRO A 240 -7.85 10.14 12.35
CA PRO A 240 -8.42 11.43 12.73
C PRO A 240 -7.32 12.43 13.08
N ALA A 241 -7.58 13.71 12.79
CA ALA A 241 -6.68 14.82 13.17
C ALA A 241 -6.80 15.20 14.66
N GLY A 242 -7.79 14.70 15.37
CA GLY A 242 -8.07 14.92 16.77
C GLY A 242 -8.84 13.77 17.39
N ASP A 243 -9.47 14.01 18.54
CA ASP A 243 -10.25 13.01 19.24
C ASP A 243 -11.51 12.60 18.45
N VAL A 244 -11.93 11.36 18.63
CA VAL A 244 -13.19 10.81 18.11
C VAL A 244 -14.11 10.43 19.27
N ASP A 245 -15.43 10.60 19.06
CA ASP A 245 -16.42 10.31 20.10
C ASP A 245 -16.60 8.78 20.28
N SER A 246 -16.58 8.05 19.19
CA SER A 246 -16.69 6.59 19.23
C SER A 246 -16.20 5.93 17.94
N CYS A 247 -15.72 4.71 18.06
CA CYS A 247 -15.33 3.86 16.94
C CYS A 247 -15.84 2.44 17.15
N TYR A 248 -16.40 1.86 16.09
CA TYR A 248 -16.92 0.49 16.11
C TYR A 248 -16.44 -0.28 14.89
N THR A 249 -16.02 -1.51 15.10
CA THR A 249 -15.68 -2.44 14.02
C THR A 249 -16.67 -3.58 13.97
N THR A 250 -17.28 -3.83 12.82
CA THR A 250 -18.18 -4.96 12.58
C THR A 250 -17.48 -6.01 11.74
N ILE A 251 -17.39 -7.22 12.23
CA ILE A 251 -16.79 -8.40 11.58
C ILE A 251 -17.77 -9.56 11.71
N ALA A 252 -18.10 -10.23 10.62
CA ALA A 252 -19.02 -11.36 10.60
C ALA A 252 -20.32 -11.04 11.37
N GLN A 253 -20.92 -9.87 11.14
CA GLN A 253 -22.13 -9.34 11.77
C GLN A 253 -22.03 -9.06 13.29
N ARG A 254 -20.84 -9.16 13.87
CA ARG A 254 -20.60 -8.80 15.27
C ARG A 254 -19.96 -7.43 15.36
N LYS A 255 -20.52 -6.57 16.19
CA LYS A 255 -20.05 -5.20 16.42
C LYS A 255 -19.18 -5.13 17.69
N TYR A 256 -18.00 -4.57 17.56
CA TYR A 256 -17.02 -4.39 18.62
C TYR A 256 -16.74 -2.89 18.80
N ALA A 257 -16.70 -2.42 20.03
CA ALA A 257 -16.15 -1.10 20.32
C ALA A 257 -14.62 -1.14 20.17
N VAL A 258 -14.05 -0.09 19.60
CA VAL A 258 -12.61 0.04 19.31
C VAL A 258 -12.09 1.33 19.92
N ASP A 259 -10.94 1.27 20.57
CA ASP A 259 -10.35 2.43 21.26
C ASP A 259 -9.64 3.41 20.33
N ALA A 260 -9.40 3.01 19.07
CA ALA A 260 -8.69 3.81 18.09
C ALA A 260 -9.30 3.74 16.69
N ALA A 261 -9.39 4.89 16.03
CA ALA A 261 -9.91 5.04 14.69
C ALA A 261 -8.83 4.97 13.59
N THR A 262 -7.57 4.88 13.96
CA THR A 262 -6.45 4.81 13.02
C THR A 262 -6.41 3.48 12.29
N ALA A 263 -6.21 3.53 10.97
CA ALA A 263 -5.91 2.35 10.16
C ALA A 263 -4.55 2.47 9.47
N VAL A 264 -3.89 1.33 9.29
CA VAL A 264 -2.63 1.22 8.54
C VAL A 264 -2.84 0.22 7.41
N TYR A 265 -2.73 0.71 6.18
CA TYR A 265 -2.77 -0.07 4.95
C TYR A 265 -1.35 -0.28 4.46
N THR A 266 -0.98 -1.50 4.19
CA THR A 266 0.41 -1.87 3.88
C THR A 266 0.62 -2.36 2.45
N GLY A 267 -0.46 -2.65 1.72
CA GLY A 267 -0.35 -3.36 0.45
C GLY A 267 0.43 -4.67 0.62
N ASP A 268 1.40 -4.87 -0.25
CA ASP A 268 2.30 -6.02 -0.22
C ASP A 268 3.69 -5.68 0.35
N ALA A 269 3.79 -4.60 1.12
CA ALA A 269 5.06 -4.11 1.65
C ALA A 269 5.90 -5.19 2.32
N TYR A 270 7.21 -5.07 2.18
CA TYR A 270 8.15 -5.93 2.87
C TYR A 270 8.44 -5.36 4.26
N LEU A 271 7.80 -5.93 5.28
CA LEU A 271 7.92 -5.50 6.68
C LEU A 271 8.73 -6.52 7.51
N LYS A 272 9.96 -6.81 7.09
CA LYS A 272 10.90 -7.59 7.88
C LYS A 272 12.08 -6.76 8.33
N ASP A 273 12.51 -7.03 9.56
CA ASP A 273 13.76 -6.54 10.09
C ASP A 273 14.89 -7.56 9.90
N PHE A 274 16.10 -7.03 9.83
CA PHE A 274 17.32 -7.80 9.79
C PHE A 274 18.04 -7.63 11.13
N THR A 275 18.66 -8.68 11.62
CA THR A 275 19.52 -8.61 12.78
C THR A 275 20.98 -8.49 12.31
N ASN A 276 21.62 -7.35 12.57
CA ASN A 276 23.05 -7.21 12.43
C ASN A 276 23.62 -6.72 13.77
N GLY A 277 24.15 -7.65 14.55
CA GLY A 277 24.62 -7.34 15.90
C GLY A 277 23.48 -7.21 16.92
N SER A 278 23.53 -6.17 17.75
CA SER A 278 22.66 -6.00 18.92
C SER A 278 21.38 -5.18 18.67
N LEU A 279 21.21 -4.59 17.47
CA LEU A 279 20.03 -3.78 17.17
C LEU A 279 19.32 -4.31 15.92
N PRO A 280 17.99 -4.52 15.98
CA PRO A 280 17.19 -4.79 14.80
C PRO A 280 17.16 -3.53 13.91
N PHE A 281 17.40 -3.71 12.63
CA PHE A 281 17.21 -2.65 11.63
C PHE A 281 16.42 -3.24 10.46
N GLY A 282 15.54 -2.45 9.87
CA GLY A 282 14.73 -2.94 8.76
C GLY A 282 13.53 -2.05 8.48
N TYR A 283 12.75 -2.45 7.53
CA TYR A 283 11.57 -1.70 7.07
C TYR A 283 10.52 -1.56 8.17
N TYR A 284 10.40 -2.58 9.01
CA TYR A 284 9.47 -2.48 10.12
C TYR A 284 9.95 -1.50 11.19
N SER A 285 11.18 -1.61 11.61
CA SER A 285 11.73 -0.65 12.58
C SER A 285 11.62 0.79 12.07
N ALA A 286 11.78 0.99 10.74
CA ALA A 286 11.54 2.27 10.09
C ALA A 286 10.07 2.70 10.20
N LEU A 287 9.14 1.83 9.82
CA LEU A 287 7.70 2.09 9.91
C LEU A 287 7.29 2.39 11.36
N LYS A 288 7.72 1.58 12.33
CA LYS A 288 7.44 1.79 13.76
C LYS A 288 7.90 3.16 14.24
N ARG A 289 9.09 3.59 13.85
CA ARG A 289 9.62 4.91 14.21
C ARG A 289 8.77 6.02 13.62
N VAL A 290 8.42 5.91 12.35
CA VAL A 290 7.59 6.89 11.68
C VAL A 290 6.20 6.92 12.32
N LEU A 291 5.59 5.78 12.53
CA LEU A 291 4.29 5.67 13.21
C LEU A 291 4.34 6.31 14.59
N SER A 292 5.39 6.09 15.38
CA SER A 292 5.52 6.68 16.73
C SER A 292 5.56 8.21 16.75
N LYS A 293 5.91 8.86 15.64
CA LYS A 293 5.90 10.33 15.52
C LYS A 293 4.49 10.89 15.24
N TYR A 294 3.67 10.13 14.53
CA TYR A 294 2.40 10.62 13.96
C TYR A 294 1.16 9.93 14.53
N VAL A 295 1.31 8.74 15.08
CA VAL A 295 0.20 7.92 15.55
C VAL A 295 0.30 7.71 17.04
N HIS A 296 -0.73 8.15 17.76
CA HIS A 296 -0.90 7.74 19.15
C HIS A 296 -1.43 6.31 19.17
N TYR A 297 -0.67 5.41 19.75
CA TYR A 297 -1.07 4.00 19.90
C TYR A 297 -2.27 3.84 20.84
N PRO A 298 -3.15 2.85 20.63
CA PRO A 298 -3.08 1.77 19.64
C PRO A 298 -3.63 2.17 18.26
N VAL A 299 -3.24 1.37 17.21
CA VAL A 299 -3.87 1.39 15.90
C VAL A 299 -5.16 0.55 15.97
N GLY A 300 -6.26 1.06 15.45
CA GLY A 300 -7.54 0.35 15.47
C GLY A 300 -7.57 -0.82 14.48
N LEU A 301 -7.01 -0.62 13.28
CA LEU A 301 -7.03 -1.60 12.19
C LEU A 301 -5.67 -1.64 11.46
N PHE A 302 -5.10 -2.82 11.29
CA PHE A 302 -3.82 -3.02 10.62
C PHE A 302 -3.91 -4.10 9.53
N GLN A 303 -3.53 -3.75 8.30
CA GLN A 303 -3.39 -4.72 7.22
C GLN A 303 -2.08 -5.50 7.38
N ILE A 304 -2.18 -6.82 7.39
CA ILE A 304 -1.01 -7.70 7.29
C ILE A 304 -0.58 -7.73 5.83
N PRO A 305 0.69 -7.39 5.52
CA PRO A 305 1.12 -7.24 4.14
C PRO A 305 1.11 -8.54 3.35
N HIS A 306 1.01 -8.41 2.03
CA HIS A 306 1.20 -9.46 1.05
C HIS A 306 0.38 -10.72 1.39
N HIS A 307 -0.92 -10.51 1.60
CA HIS A 307 -1.90 -11.58 1.86
C HIS A 307 -1.51 -12.51 3.04
N GLY A 308 -0.74 -12.01 4.00
CA GLY A 308 -0.24 -12.78 5.12
C GLY A 308 0.99 -13.64 4.79
N SER A 309 1.78 -13.28 3.78
CA SER A 309 3.00 -14.00 3.41
C SER A 309 4.08 -13.89 4.49
N ASN A 310 4.58 -15.02 4.99
CA ASN A 310 5.69 -15.07 5.94
C ASN A 310 6.99 -14.46 5.41
N ASN A 311 7.10 -14.28 4.10
CA ASN A 311 8.27 -13.64 3.49
C ASN A 311 8.27 -12.12 3.67
N ASN A 312 7.09 -11.53 3.85
CA ASN A 312 6.90 -10.08 3.92
C ASN A 312 6.62 -9.55 5.31
N TYR A 313 6.42 -10.43 6.29
CA TYR A 313 5.94 -10.08 7.60
C TYR A 313 6.75 -10.78 8.70
N ASP A 314 7.04 -10.06 9.76
CA ASP A 314 7.67 -10.60 10.97
C ASP A 314 6.69 -10.50 12.14
N PHE A 315 6.38 -11.63 12.72
CA PHE A 315 5.47 -11.80 13.83
C PHE A 315 5.90 -11.02 15.09
N GLN A 316 7.19 -10.91 15.37
CA GLN A 316 7.69 -10.16 16.53
C GLN A 316 7.23 -8.70 16.55
N LEU A 317 6.91 -8.17 15.39
CA LEU A 317 6.41 -6.86 15.17
C LEU A 317 5.08 -6.56 15.84
N MET A 318 4.14 -7.48 15.72
CA MET A 318 2.82 -7.35 16.34
C MET A 318 2.90 -7.54 17.85
N ASN A 319 3.87 -8.34 18.30
CA ASN A 319 4.02 -8.71 19.71
C ASN A 319 4.58 -7.56 20.56
N GLU A 320 5.57 -6.83 20.04
CA GLU A 320 6.18 -5.70 20.77
C GLU A 320 5.29 -4.48 20.88
N ALA A 321 4.27 -4.40 20.06
CA ALA A 321 3.64 -3.13 19.82
C ALA A 321 2.37 -2.92 20.63
N GLY A 322 1.64 -3.94 21.05
CA GLY A 322 0.25 -3.70 21.44
C GLY A 322 -0.44 -2.85 20.37
N LEU A 323 0.04 -2.99 19.12
CA LEU A 323 -0.02 -2.00 18.06
C LEU A 323 -1.40 -1.85 17.49
N CYS A 324 -2.17 -2.94 17.42
CA CYS A 324 -3.50 -2.87 16.85
C CYS A 324 -4.49 -3.73 17.64
N GLN A 325 -5.76 -3.29 17.61
CA GLN A 325 -6.85 -4.09 18.16
C GLN A 325 -7.30 -5.15 17.15
N PHE A 326 -7.34 -4.79 15.87
CA PHE A 326 -7.71 -5.68 14.77
C PHE A 326 -6.61 -5.71 13.71
N ALA A 327 -6.23 -6.90 13.30
CA ALA A 327 -5.42 -7.14 12.12
C ALA A 327 -6.23 -7.88 11.08
N PHE A 328 -5.97 -7.62 9.79
CA PHE A 328 -6.62 -8.34 8.70
C PHE A 328 -5.64 -8.68 7.59
N CYS A 329 -5.92 -9.74 6.86
CA CYS A 329 -5.29 -10.03 5.57
C CYS A 329 -6.36 -10.43 4.54
N CYS A 330 -6.16 -10.04 3.29
CA CYS A 330 -7.05 -10.39 2.18
C CYS A 330 -6.52 -11.63 1.48
N GLN A 331 -7.31 -12.72 1.44
CA GLN A 331 -6.83 -14.00 0.96
C GLN A 331 -7.97 -14.87 0.45
N ASP A 332 -7.70 -15.69 -0.56
CA ASP A 332 -8.64 -16.69 -1.06
C ASP A 332 -8.91 -17.79 -0.04
N ASP A 333 -10.13 -18.34 -0.08
CA ASP A 333 -10.48 -19.53 0.71
C ASP A 333 -9.53 -20.71 0.44
N ARG A 334 -9.02 -20.79 -0.80
CA ARG A 334 -8.06 -21.83 -1.21
C ARG A 334 -6.70 -21.68 -0.53
N ASP A 335 -6.28 -20.45 -0.28
CA ASP A 335 -4.98 -20.13 0.30
C ASP A 335 -4.98 -20.30 1.83
N ARG A 336 -6.15 -20.28 2.49
CA ARG A 336 -6.28 -20.59 3.93
C ARG A 336 -5.67 -21.94 4.32
N MET A 337 -5.61 -22.86 3.38
CA MET A 337 -5.04 -24.20 3.61
C MET A 337 -3.52 -24.25 3.40
N GLN A 338 -2.93 -23.22 2.83
CA GLN A 338 -1.48 -23.15 2.60
C GLN A 338 -0.78 -22.64 3.88
N GLY A 339 0.39 -23.20 4.19
CA GLY A 339 1.06 -23.07 5.48
C GLY A 339 1.34 -21.64 5.96
N THR A 340 1.38 -20.66 5.06
CA THR A 340 1.69 -19.25 5.31
C THR A 340 0.65 -18.59 6.21
N THR A 341 -0.63 -18.64 5.84
CA THR A 341 -1.70 -18.02 6.64
C THR A 341 -1.92 -18.76 7.95
N ARG A 342 -1.74 -20.08 7.96
CA ARG A 342 -1.83 -20.86 9.20
C ARG A 342 -0.78 -20.41 10.21
N ASN A 343 0.43 -20.10 9.75
CA ASN A 343 1.50 -19.60 10.63
C ASN A 343 1.15 -18.21 11.15
N VAL A 344 0.73 -17.27 10.30
CA VAL A 344 0.27 -15.95 10.73
C VAL A 344 -0.90 -16.04 11.70
N CYS A 345 -1.89 -16.90 11.46
CA CYS A 345 -3.01 -17.11 12.38
C CYS A 345 -2.55 -17.72 13.70
N ASN A 346 -1.62 -18.68 13.68
CA ASN A 346 -1.08 -19.29 14.89
C ASN A 346 -0.24 -18.30 15.69
N ASP A 347 0.58 -17.51 14.99
CA ASP A 347 1.47 -16.52 15.59
C ASP A 347 0.67 -15.40 16.24
N LEU A 348 -0.34 -14.85 15.57
CA LEU A 348 -1.20 -13.81 16.12
C LEU A 348 -2.20 -14.33 17.15
N GLY A 349 -2.67 -15.57 17.02
CA GLY A 349 -3.51 -16.23 18.03
C GLY A 349 -2.85 -16.43 19.37
N GLY A 350 -1.51 -16.43 19.42
CA GLY A 350 -0.71 -16.44 20.66
C GLY A 350 -0.61 -15.08 21.34
N ILE A 351 -0.97 -13.98 20.64
CA ILE A 351 -0.96 -12.61 21.18
C ILE A 351 -2.35 -12.29 21.71
N ALA A 352 -2.52 -12.34 23.02
CA ALA A 352 -3.80 -12.26 23.72
C ALA A 352 -4.64 -10.96 23.51
N LYS A 353 -4.22 -10.03 22.65
CA LYS A 353 -4.84 -8.72 22.47
C LYS A 353 -5.17 -8.33 21.02
N VAL A 354 -4.74 -9.08 20.02
CA VAL A 354 -4.99 -8.76 18.61
C VAL A 354 -5.98 -9.76 18.02
N MET A 355 -7.07 -9.26 17.47
CA MET A 355 -8.03 -10.10 16.73
C MET A 355 -7.65 -10.10 15.25
N LEU A 356 -7.23 -11.24 14.72
CA LEU A 356 -6.97 -11.43 13.30
C LEU A 356 -8.23 -11.85 12.56
N HIS A 357 -8.53 -11.20 11.45
CA HIS A 357 -9.59 -11.58 10.54
C HIS A 357 -9.07 -11.76 9.11
N VAL A 358 -9.47 -12.86 8.46
CA VAL A 358 -9.18 -13.13 7.06
C VAL A 358 -10.37 -12.67 6.23
N VAL A 359 -10.13 -11.75 5.31
CA VAL A 359 -11.12 -11.24 4.36
C VAL A 359 -10.98 -12.04 3.07
N ASP A 360 -11.95 -12.91 2.80
CA ASP A 360 -12.02 -13.74 1.60
C ASP A 360 -13.08 -13.23 0.60
N GLU A 361 -13.43 -14.03 -0.40
CA GLU A 361 -14.44 -13.70 -1.40
C GLU A 361 -15.89 -13.80 -0.89
N ASN A 362 -16.10 -14.24 0.36
CA ASN A 362 -17.43 -14.35 0.95
C ASN A 362 -17.87 -13.04 1.58
N GLY A 363 -19.06 -12.57 1.25
CA GLY A 363 -19.58 -11.30 1.78
C GLY A 363 -19.67 -11.22 3.31
N GLY A 364 -19.66 -12.35 4.00
CA GLY A 364 -19.61 -12.41 5.47
C GLY A 364 -18.25 -12.11 6.07
N SER A 365 -17.19 -12.05 5.28
CA SER A 365 -15.81 -11.74 5.73
C SER A 365 -15.48 -10.24 5.68
N GLU A 366 -16.38 -9.40 5.16
CA GLU A 366 -16.23 -7.95 5.12
C GLU A 366 -15.95 -7.37 6.51
N ILE A 367 -15.06 -6.38 6.57
CA ILE A 367 -14.87 -5.55 7.75
C ILE A 367 -15.50 -4.18 7.49
N LEU A 368 -16.40 -3.77 8.36
CA LEU A 368 -16.98 -2.44 8.37
C LEU A 368 -16.57 -1.72 9.67
N GLN A 369 -15.97 -0.53 9.53
CA GLN A 369 -15.66 0.31 10.67
C GLN A 369 -16.45 1.62 10.58
N GLU A 370 -17.14 1.98 11.65
CA GLU A 370 -17.91 3.21 11.80
C GLU A 370 -17.25 4.10 12.86
N ILE A 371 -16.91 5.31 12.49
CA ILE A 371 -16.21 6.28 13.33
C ILE A 371 -17.04 7.55 13.39
N TYR A 372 -17.22 8.07 14.58
CA TYR A 372 -18.00 9.28 14.86
C TYR A 372 -17.14 10.28 15.66
N GLY A 373 -17.14 11.58 15.24
CA GLY A 373 -16.43 12.65 15.91
C GLY A 373 -16.73 14.05 15.35
#